data_ce6d1bf6df90cf27e7d5781bdc2c88e9
#
_entry.id   ce6d1bf6df90cf27e7d5781bdc2c88e9
#
_cell.length_a   1.000
_cell.length_b   1.000
_cell.length_c   1.000
_cell.angle_alpha   90.00
_cell.angle_beta   90.00
_cell.angle_gamma   90.00
#
_symmetry.space_group_name_H-M   'P 1'
#
loop_
_entity.id
_entity.type
_entity.pdbx_description
1 polymer ?
#
loop_
_entity_poly.entity_id
_entity_poly.type
_entity_poly.pdbx_seq_one_letter_code
_entity_poly.pdbx_strand_id
1 'polypeptide(L)'
;AGLLGTAVARSLSDLGFSVRAWRRSAELLDGIVTFNGPHRLDDFSAGLDMVVNLLPLTAETHNILARPLFERLNRGALVINVGRGAHLVEEDLLAALDSGQVGHAVLDVFRQEPLPSEHVFWRHPKIAVTPHVAATTLIGPSVRQIADKIRRLEIGEAVSGIVPRKRGY
;
A
#
# COMPACT_ATOMS: atom_id res chain seq x y z
N ALA A 1 -3.26 6.26 -4.61
CA ALA A 1 -3.36 6.69 -3.22
C ALA A 1 -4.78 7.10 -2.87
N GLY A 2 -5.38 6.50 -1.85
CA GLY A 2 -6.63 6.95 -1.22
C GLY A 2 -6.32 7.87 -0.03
N LEU A 3 -7.26 8.03 0.92
CA LEU A 3 -7.07 8.88 2.10
C LEU A 3 -5.78 8.54 2.87
N LEU A 4 -5.57 7.26 3.18
CA LEU A 4 -4.38 6.80 3.90
C LEU A 4 -3.10 7.03 3.09
N GLY A 5 -3.11 6.66 1.79
CA GLY A 5 -1.97 6.86 0.93
C GLY A 5 -1.62 8.34 0.72
N THR A 6 -2.61 9.24 0.71
CA THR A 6 -2.38 10.69 0.67
C THR A 6 -1.72 11.18 1.96
N ALA A 7 -2.18 10.72 3.13
CA ALA A 7 -1.57 11.09 4.41
C ALA A 7 -0.11 10.62 4.49
N VAL A 8 0.17 9.38 4.13
CA VAL A 8 1.54 8.83 4.10
C VAL A 8 2.42 9.61 3.11
N ALA A 9 1.92 9.90 1.90
CA ALA A 9 2.68 10.64 0.89
C ALA A 9 3.06 12.04 1.38
N ARG A 10 2.15 12.75 2.05
CA ARG A 10 2.43 14.07 2.66
C ARG A 10 3.47 13.96 3.77
N SER A 11 3.29 13.01 4.70
CA SER A 11 4.25 12.82 5.79
C SER A 11 5.66 12.51 5.29
N LEU A 12 5.79 11.69 4.23
CA LEU A 12 7.09 11.42 3.62
C LEU A 12 7.67 12.67 2.94
N SER A 13 6.83 13.46 2.27
CA SER A 13 7.25 14.73 1.67
C SER A 13 7.74 15.72 2.73
N ASP A 14 7.03 15.84 3.87
CA ASP A 14 7.41 16.70 5.00
C ASP A 14 8.74 16.27 5.63
N LEU A 15 9.08 14.98 5.54
CA LEU A 15 10.38 14.42 5.94
C LEU A 15 11.48 14.63 4.90
N GLY A 16 11.19 15.29 3.77
CA GLY A 16 12.16 15.63 2.73
C GLY A 16 12.34 14.57 1.64
N PHE A 17 11.50 13.54 1.58
CA PHE A 17 11.54 12.56 0.49
C PHE A 17 10.92 13.14 -0.78
N SER A 18 11.50 12.82 -1.94
CA SER A 18 10.88 13.06 -3.25
C SER A 18 9.78 12.02 -3.48
N VAL A 19 8.52 12.40 -3.35
CA VAL A 19 7.39 11.47 -3.35
C VAL A 19 6.65 11.48 -4.67
N ARG A 20 6.33 10.28 -5.16
CA ARG A 20 5.37 10.05 -6.25
C ARG A 20 4.18 9.28 -5.71
N ALA A 21 3.00 9.48 -6.28
CA ALA A 21 1.81 8.74 -5.93
C ALA A 21 1.18 8.08 -7.17
N TRP A 22 0.78 6.82 -7.02
CA TRP A 22 -0.03 6.13 -8.01
C TRP A 22 -1.44 5.90 -7.48
N ARG A 23 -2.44 6.20 -8.29
CA ARG A 23 -3.85 6.08 -7.90
C ARG A 23 -4.75 5.81 -9.11
N ARG A 24 -5.92 5.24 -8.87
CA ARG A 24 -6.90 4.97 -9.92
C ARG A 24 -7.60 6.24 -10.42
N SER A 25 -8.00 7.14 -9.50
CA SER A 25 -8.73 8.36 -9.85
C SER A 25 -7.81 9.43 -10.45
N ALA A 26 -8.37 10.27 -11.32
CA ALA A 26 -7.65 11.37 -11.96
C ALA A 26 -7.35 12.57 -11.03
N GLU A 27 -7.77 12.50 -9.76
CA GLU A 27 -7.54 13.56 -8.79
C GLU A 27 -6.03 13.72 -8.51
N LEU A 28 -5.52 14.92 -8.58
CA LEU A 28 -4.13 15.24 -8.30
C LEU A 28 -3.93 15.45 -6.79
N LEU A 29 -2.73 15.15 -6.32
CA LEU A 29 -2.30 15.49 -4.97
C LEU A 29 -1.41 16.73 -5.06
N ASP A 30 -1.82 17.79 -4.35
CA ASP A 30 -1.06 19.04 -4.33
C ASP A 30 0.37 18.81 -3.83
N GLY A 31 1.36 19.33 -4.58
CA GLY A 31 2.78 19.18 -4.29
C GLY A 31 3.37 17.78 -4.54
N ILE A 32 2.59 16.78 -5.02
CA ILE A 32 3.05 15.41 -5.25
C ILE A 32 2.82 14.99 -6.69
N VAL A 33 3.87 14.52 -7.36
CA VAL A 33 3.77 13.97 -8.71
C VAL A 33 2.86 12.74 -8.71
N THR A 34 1.75 12.84 -9.44
CA THR A 34 0.69 11.81 -9.41
C THR A 34 0.55 11.11 -10.76
N PHE A 35 0.52 9.77 -10.72
CA PHE A 35 0.29 8.89 -11.86
C PHE A 35 -1.08 8.22 -11.74
N ASN A 36 -1.88 8.25 -12.82
CA ASN A 36 -3.26 7.82 -12.78
C ASN A 36 -3.54 6.65 -13.72
N GLY A 37 -4.19 5.64 -13.19
CA GLY A 37 -4.61 4.46 -13.94
C GLY A 37 -3.54 3.38 -14.11
N PRO A 38 -3.95 2.16 -14.53
CA PRO A 38 -3.05 1.00 -14.58
C PRO A 38 -1.91 1.18 -15.59
N HIS A 39 -2.17 1.84 -16.73
CA HIS A 39 -1.18 2.10 -17.77
C HIS A 39 -0.02 3.02 -17.35
N ARG A 40 -0.13 3.71 -16.21
CA ARG A 40 0.92 4.59 -15.68
C ARG A 40 1.70 3.96 -14.51
N LEU A 41 1.46 2.67 -14.21
CA LEU A 41 2.18 1.98 -13.15
C LEU A 41 3.69 1.86 -13.46
N ASP A 42 4.01 1.61 -14.71
CA ASP A 42 5.39 1.49 -15.17
C ASP A 42 6.16 2.81 -15.03
N ASP A 43 5.56 3.92 -15.45
CA ASP A 43 6.14 5.26 -15.31
C ASP A 43 6.27 5.65 -13.83
N PHE A 44 5.27 5.29 -13.02
CA PHE A 44 5.30 5.54 -11.58
C PHE A 44 6.45 4.82 -10.89
N SER A 45 6.66 3.54 -11.20
CA SER A 45 7.64 2.69 -10.53
C SER A 45 9.09 2.90 -11.00
N ALA A 46 9.28 3.50 -12.18
CA ALA A 46 10.60 3.68 -12.77
C ALA A 46 11.53 4.51 -11.87
N GLY A 47 12.65 3.90 -11.44
CA GLY A 47 13.69 4.57 -10.68
C GLY A 47 13.31 4.99 -9.26
N LEU A 48 12.35 4.32 -8.62
CA LEU A 48 12.06 4.52 -7.21
C LEU A 48 13.09 3.81 -6.33
N ASP A 49 13.54 4.48 -5.28
CA ASP A 49 14.37 3.88 -4.22
C ASP A 49 13.53 3.17 -3.15
N MET A 50 12.23 3.51 -3.09
CA MET A 50 11.29 2.91 -2.15
C MET A 50 9.89 2.83 -2.77
N VAL A 51 9.21 1.72 -2.58
CA VAL A 51 7.78 1.58 -2.88
C VAL A 51 6.99 1.19 -1.63
N VAL A 52 5.91 1.92 -1.33
CA VAL A 52 5.00 1.65 -0.21
C VAL A 52 3.64 1.28 -0.76
N ASN A 53 3.20 0.05 -0.51
CA ASN A 53 1.89 -0.43 -0.92
C ASN A 53 0.84 -0.24 0.18
N LEU A 54 -0.17 0.56 -0.13
CA LEU A 54 -1.34 0.89 0.70
C LEU A 54 -2.65 0.66 -0.08
N LEU A 55 -2.59 -0.13 -1.15
CA LEU A 55 -3.73 -0.35 -2.04
C LEU A 55 -4.79 -1.25 -1.39
N PRO A 56 -6.07 -1.06 -1.74
CA PRO A 56 -7.08 -2.06 -1.48
C PRO A 56 -6.86 -3.27 -2.41
N LEU A 57 -7.22 -4.47 -1.94
CA LEU A 57 -7.15 -5.68 -2.76
C LEU A 57 -8.32 -5.72 -3.73
N THR A 58 -8.01 -5.76 -5.01
CA THR A 58 -8.96 -5.91 -6.13
C THR A 58 -8.37 -6.85 -7.17
N ALA A 59 -9.15 -7.26 -8.17
CA ALA A 59 -8.63 -8.04 -9.29
C ALA A 59 -7.45 -7.33 -10.00
N GLU A 60 -7.48 -5.99 -10.08
CA GLU A 60 -6.45 -5.17 -10.74
C GLU A 60 -5.17 -5.02 -9.90
N THR A 61 -5.28 -5.14 -8.57
CA THR A 61 -4.14 -4.95 -7.65
C THR A 61 -3.60 -6.27 -7.10
N HIS A 62 -4.28 -7.38 -7.38
CA HIS A 62 -3.77 -8.71 -7.03
C HIS A 62 -2.43 -8.97 -7.74
N ASN A 63 -1.43 -9.42 -7.00
CA ASN A 63 -0.07 -9.67 -7.50
C ASN A 63 0.62 -8.43 -8.12
N ILE A 64 0.25 -7.22 -7.72
CA ILE A 64 0.87 -6.00 -8.27
C ILE A 64 2.34 -5.83 -7.86
N LEU A 65 2.73 -6.33 -6.70
CA LEU A 65 4.12 -6.39 -6.22
C LEU A 65 4.76 -7.69 -6.71
N ALA A 66 5.20 -7.68 -7.95
CA ALA A 66 5.78 -8.80 -8.67
C ALA A 66 7.03 -8.37 -9.45
N ARG A 67 7.70 -9.32 -10.08
CA ARG A 67 8.93 -9.10 -10.86
C ARG A 67 8.87 -7.89 -11.80
N PRO A 68 7.80 -7.68 -12.62
CA PRO A 68 7.77 -6.54 -13.53
C PRO A 68 7.85 -5.18 -12.85
N LEU A 69 7.30 -5.06 -11.62
CA LEU A 69 7.42 -3.84 -10.84
C LEU A 69 8.81 -3.73 -10.22
N PHE A 70 9.34 -4.82 -9.63
CA PHE A 70 10.65 -4.80 -8.97
C PHE A 70 11.78 -4.43 -9.93
N GLU A 71 11.75 -4.94 -11.16
CA GLU A 71 12.75 -4.65 -12.19
C GLU A 71 12.82 -3.17 -12.61
N ARG A 72 11.76 -2.39 -12.35
CA ARG A 72 11.71 -0.95 -12.64
C ARG A 72 12.25 -0.07 -11.52
N LEU A 73 12.31 -0.60 -10.30
CA LEU A 73 12.88 0.13 -9.16
C LEU A 73 14.38 0.33 -9.33
N ASN A 74 14.95 1.28 -8.64
CA ASN A 74 16.40 1.36 -8.51
C ASN A 74 16.95 0.10 -7.84
N ARG A 75 18.14 -0.30 -8.23
CA ARG A 75 18.81 -1.44 -7.60
C ARG A 75 19.03 -1.17 -6.11
N GLY A 76 18.70 -2.14 -5.28
CA GLY A 76 18.75 -2.01 -3.82
C GLY A 76 17.54 -1.33 -3.19
N ALA A 77 16.46 -1.12 -3.94
CA ALA A 77 15.25 -0.46 -3.44
C ALA A 77 14.62 -1.17 -2.23
N LEU A 78 13.86 -0.40 -1.45
CA LEU A 78 13.07 -0.89 -0.31
C LEU A 78 11.61 -1.13 -0.75
N VAL A 79 11.09 -2.32 -0.46
CA VAL A 79 9.67 -2.67 -0.68
C VAL A 79 8.95 -2.72 0.66
N ILE A 80 7.87 -1.94 0.82
CA ILE A 80 7.04 -1.94 2.02
C ILE A 80 5.62 -2.34 1.64
N ASN A 81 5.12 -3.43 2.24
CA ASN A 81 3.75 -3.87 2.04
C ASN A 81 2.95 -3.82 3.35
N VAL A 82 2.08 -2.82 3.46
CA VAL A 82 1.10 -2.63 4.53
C VAL A 82 -0.33 -2.62 3.99
N GLY A 83 -0.52 -3.08 2.75
CA GLY A 83 -1.83 -3.18 2.10
C GLY A 83 -2.52 -4.51 2.39
N ARG A 84 -2.26 -5.52 1.55
CA ARG A 84 -2.73 -6.91 1.72
C ARG A 84 -1.66 -7.88 1.20
N GLY A 85 -1.57 -9.06 1.79
CA GLY A 85 -0.59 -10.09 1.40
C GLY A 85 -0.73 -10.56 -0.04
N ALA A 86 -1.97 -10.66 -0.54
CA ALA A 86 -2.25 -11.06 -1.92
C ALA A 86 -1.82 -10.03 -3.00
N HIS A 87 -1.30 -8.87 -2.61
CA HIS A 87 -0.62 -7.97 -3.54
C HIS A 87 0.78 -8.46 -3.93
N LEU A 88 1.41 -9.27 -3.08
CA LEU A 88 2.79 -9.70 -3.25
C LEU A 88 2.89 -11.07 -3.91
N VAL A 89 3.76 -11.22 -4.89
CA VAL A 89 4.25 -12.52 -5.38
C VAL A 89 5.53 -12.83 -4.61
N GLU A 90 5.44 -13.77 -3.69
CA GLU A 90 6.50 -14.04 -2.69
C GLU A 90 7.79 -14.57 -3.33
N GLU A 91 7.65 -15.45 -4.32
CA GLU A 91 8.77 -16.01 -5.08
C GLU A 91 9.53 -14.92 -5.87
N ASP A 92 8.80 -13.96 -6.43
CA ASP A 92 9.41 -12.85 -7.16
C ASP A 92 10.16 -11.91 -6.21
N LEU A 93 9.63 -11.68 -5.00
CA LEU A 93 10.31 -10.89 -3.98
C LEU A 93 11.61 -11.57 -3.53
N LEU A 94 11.57 -12.87 -3.22
CA LEU A 94 12.75 -13.62 -2.80
C LEU A 94 13.83 -13.57 -3.88
N ALA A 95 13.47 -13.81 -5.14
CA ALA A 95 14.41 -13.72 -6.27
C ALA A 95 14.99 -12.29 -6.43
N ALA A 96 14.18 -11.25 -6.21
CA ALA A 96 14.64 -9.86 -6.27
C ALA A 96 15.58 -9.49 -5.11
N LEU A 97 15.36 -10.03 -3.92
CA LEU A 97 16.24 -9.87 -2.74
C LEU A 97 17.59 -10.60 -2.94
N ASP A 98 17.54 -11.80 -3.50
CA ASP A 98 18.75 -12.62 -3.78
C ASP A 98 19.64 -11.94 -4.84
N SER A 99 19.03 -11.44 -5.91
CA SER A 99 19.75 -10.72 -6.96
C SER A 99 20.25 -9.34 -6.54
N GLY A 100 19.72 -8.79 -5.42
CA GLY A 100 19.98 -7.42 -4.95
C GLY A 100 19.24 -6.36 -5.75
N GLN A 101 18.27 -6.72 -6.58
CA GLN A 101 17.35 -5.77 -7.23
C GLN A 101 16.51 -5.06 -6.18
N VAL A 102 15.95 -5.81 -5.23
CA VAL A 102 15.39 -5.30 -3.98
C VAL A 102 16.44 -5.47 -2.88
N GLY A 103 16.73 -4.40 -2.15
CA GLY A 103 17.69 -4.41 -1.06
C GLY A 103 17.10 -4.97 0.23
N HIS A 104 15.90 -4.52 0.58
CA HIS A 104 15.17 -4.93 1.79
C HIS A 104 13.65 -4.92 1.56
N ALA A 105 12.93 -5.65 2.39
CA ALA A 105 11.47 -5.62 2.43
C ALA A 105 10.96 -5.48 3.87
N VAL A 106 9.86 -4.72 4.05
CA VAL A 106 9.09 -4.64 5.29
C VAL A 106 7.67 -5.11 5.00
N LEU A 107 7.25 -6.20 5.62
CA LEU A 107 5.99 -6.87 5.35
C LEU A 107 5.15 -6.93 6.61
N ASP A 108 4.00 -6.25 6.61
CA ASP A 108 3.02 -6.26 7.70
C ASP A 108 1.84 -7.20 7.42
N VAL A 109 1.73 -7.66 6.16
CA VAL A 109 0.59 -8.47 5.67
C VAL A 109 1.08 -9.63 4.80
N PHE A 110 0.37 -10.76 4.86
CA PHE A 110 0.78 -12.02 4.24
C PHE A 110 -0.37 -12.68 3.49
N ARG A 111 -0.07 -13.59 2.55
CA ARG A 111 -1.07 -14.38 1.83
C ARG A 111 -1.85 -15.29 2.75
N GLN A 112 -1.16 -15.85 3.74
CA GLN A 112 -1.75 -16.63 4.83
C GLN A 112 -1.46 -15.91 6.13
N GLU A 113 -2.50 -15.59 6.88
CA GLU A 113 -2.41 -14.97 8.21
C GLU A 113 -3.12 -15.83 9.26
N PRO A 114 -2.50 -16.08 10.40
CA PRO A 114 -1.13 -15.75 10.80
C PRO A 114 -0.07 -16.36 9.89
N LEU A 115 1.06 -15.66 9.69
CA LEU A 115 2.18 -16.18 8.91
C LEU A 115 2.69 -17.49 9.55
N PRO A 116 2.75 -18.62 8.82
CA PRO A 116 3.21 -19.89 9.37
C PRO A 116 4.60 -19.78 10.01
N SER A 117 4.80 -20.47 11.13
CA SER A 117 6.08 -20.45 11.88
C SER A 117 7.29 -20.86 11.04
N GLU A 118 7.08 -21.75 10.06
CA GLU A 118 8.14 -22.28 9.17
C GLU A 118 8.38 -21.38 7.96
N HIS A 119 7.63 -20.30 7.80
CA HIS A 119 7.72 -19.45 6.60
C HIS A 119 9.12 -18.83 6.47
N VAL A 120 9.66 -18.83 5.24
CA VAL A 120 11.02 -18.35 4.95
C VAL A 120 11.24 -16.89 5.37
N PHE A 121 10.19 -16.05 5.37
CA PHE A 121 10.30 -14.63 5.72
C PHE A 121 10.79 -14.41 7.16
N TRP A 122 10.48 -15.30 8.10
CA TRP A 122 10.96 -15.20 9.48
C TRP A 122 12.49 -15.24 9.62
N ARG A 123 13.16 -15.92 8.71
CA ARG A 123 14.62 -16.17 8.76
C ARG A 123 15.39 -15.37 7.71
N HIS A 124 14.69 -14.69 6.81
CA HIS A 124 15.35 -13.98 5.72
C HIS A 124 16.01 -12.68 6.23
N PRO A 125 17.35 -12.48 6.08
CA PRO A 125 18.08 -11.37 6.71
C PRO A 125 17.71 -9.99 6.18
N LYS A 126 17.06 -9.92 5.02
CA LYS A 126 16.65 -8.65 4.38
C LYS A 126 15.13 -8.40 4.50
N ILE A 127 14.39 -9.22 5.25
CA ILE A 127 12.94 -9.04 5.44
C ILE A 127 12.66 -8.74 6.91
N ALA A 128 11.98 -7.63 7.15
CA ALA A 128 11.37 -7.32 8.43
C ALA A 128 9.88 -7.68 8.39
N VAL A 129 9.41 -8.41 9.40
CA VAL A 129 8.03 -8.88 9.52
C VAL A 129 7.38 -8.18 10.70
N THR A 130 6.17 -7.64 10.51
CA THR A 130 5.29 -7.17 11.59
C THR A 130 3.92 -7.85 11.48
N PRO A 131 3.20 -8.08 12.62
CA PRO A 131 2.03 -8.95 12.62
C PRO A 131 0.72 -8.19 12.34
N HIS A 132 0.60 -7.56 11.16
CA HIS A 132 -0.57 -6.82 10.68
C HIS A 132 -0.99 -5.70 11.67
N VAL A 133 -0.03 -4.87 12.05
CA VAL A 133 -0.19 -3.80 13.06
C VAL A 133 0.11 -2.39 12.55
N ALA A 134 0.41 -2.24 11.26
CA ALA A 134 0.78 -0.95 10.68
C ALA A 134 -0.32 0.13 10.79
N ALA A 135 -1.58 -0.27 10.99
CA ALA A 135 -2.71 0.65 11.17
C ALA A 135 -3.69 0.10 12.22
N THR A 136 -3.37 0.29 13.48
CA THR A 136 -4.28 -0.08 14.58
C THR A 136 -5.49 0.85 14.62
N THR A 137 -6.69 0.26 14.57
CA THR A 137 -7.94 1.02 14.67
C THR A 137 -8.11 1.60 16.07
N LEU A 138 -8.19 2.92 16.16
CA LEU A 138 -8.49 3.61 17.40
C LEU A 138 -10.00 3.51 17.70
N ILE A 139 -10.39 2.64 18.61
CA ILE A 139 -11.81 2.30 18.91
C ILE A 139 -12.63 3.55 19.21
N GLY A 140 -12.19 4.39 20.16
CA GLY A 140 -12.93 5.59 20.57
C GLY A 140 -13.21 6.58 19.43
N PRO A 141 -12.21 7.04 18.68
CA PRO A 141 -12.41 7.89 17.49
C PRO A 141 -13.29 7.23 16.43
N SER A 142 -13.14 5.92 16.18
CA SER A 142 -13.92 5.21 15.16
C SER A 142 -15.40 5.13 15.53
N VAL A 143 -15.72 4.81 16.79
CA VAL A 143 -17.12 4.78 17.29
C VAL A 143 -17.74 6.16 17.18
N ARG A 144 -17.04 7.22 17.58
CA ARG A 144 -17.56 8.60 17.44
C ARG A 144 -17.84 8.96 15.98
N GLN A 145 -16.91 8.63 15.07
CA GLN A 145 -17.07 8.89 13.64
C GLN A 145 -18.27 8.13 13.05
N ILE A 146 -18.48 6.87 13.44
CA ILE A 146 -19.63 6.06 12.99
C ILE A 146 -20.92 6.66 13.50
N ALA A 147 -21.01 6.98 14.80
CA ALA A 147 -22.20 7.58 15.41
C ALA A 147 -22.57 8.94 14.76
N ASP A 148 -21.57 9.77 14.47
CA ASP A 148 -21.78 11.04 13.78
C ASP A 148 -22.34 10.81 12.36
N LYS A 149 -21.76 9.90 11.59
CA LYS A 149 -22.26 9.57 10.25
C LYS A 149 -23.69 9.03 10.27
N ILE A 150 -24.06 8.21 11.26
CA ILE A 150 -25.41 7.69 11.41
C ILE A 150 -26.38 8.86 11.63
N ARG A 151 -26.12 9.74 12.62
CA ARG A 151 -26.96 10.92 12.89
C ARG A 151 -27.15 11.81 11.66
N ARG A 152 -26.09 12.07 10.92
CA ARG A 152 -26.14 12.87 9.69
C ARG A 152 -27.00 12.21 8.61
N LEU A 153 -26.88 10.90 8.43
CA LEU A 153 -27.74 10.16 7.49
C LEU A 153 -29.21 10.18 7.90
N GLU A 154 -29.53 10.10 9.19
CA GLU A 154 -30.92 10.15 9.71
C GLU A 154 -31.61 11.49 9.37
N ILE A 155 -30.85 12.59 9.31
CA ILE A 155 -31.39 13.92 8.94
C ILE A 155 -31.17 14.26 7.45
N GLY A 156 -30.78 13.27 6.62
CA GLY A 156 -30.63 13.45 5.17
C GLY A 156 -29.35 14.16 4.73
N GLU A 157 -28.37 14.34 5.62
CA GLU A 157 -27.09 14.95 5.26
C GLU A 157 -26.16 13.97 4.54
N ALA A 158 -25.35 14.50 3.63
CA ALA A 158 -24.31 13.72 2.96
C ALA A 158 -23.19 13.36 3.94
N VAL A 159 -22.69 12.11 3.85
CA VAL A 159 -21.53 11.64 4.61
C VAL A 159 -20.39 11.23 3.69
N SER A 160 -19.16 11.40 4.18
CA SER A 160 -17.97 10.97 3.46
C SER A 160 -17.72 9.46 3.59
N GLY A 161 -16.98 8.86 2.64
CA GLY A 161 -16.55 7.47 2.70
C GLY A 161 -17.63 6.48 2.26
N ILE A 162 -18.64 6.91 1.51
CA ILE A 162 -19.59 6.01 0.86
C ILE A 162 -18.87 5.23 -0.23
N VAL A 163 -18.91 3.91 -0.11
CA VAL A 163 -18.34 3.00 -1.10
C VAL A 163 -19.46 2.51 -2.03
N PRO A 164 -19.42 2.82 -3.33
CA PRO A 164 -20.39 2.27 -4.27
C PRO A 164 -20.27 0.75 -4.32
N ARG A 165 -21.39 0.02 -4.18
CA ARG A 165 -21.40 -1.45 -4.16
C ARG A 165 -20.68 -2.09 -5.35
N LYS A 166 -20.73 -1.46 -6.53
CA LYS A 166 -20.04 -1.92 -7.76
C LYS A 166 -18.51 -1.84 -7.69
N ARG A 167 -17.93 -1.11 -6.72
CA ARG A 167 -16.47 -0.96 -6.58
C ARG A 167 -15.81 -2.06 -5.76
N GLY A 168 -16.57 -2.84 -4.97
CA GLY A 168 -16.05 -3.96 -4.18
C GLY A 168 -15.25 -3.59 -2.92
N TYR A 169 -15.08 -2.29 -2.63
CA TYR A 169 -14.43 -1.78 -1.41
C TYR A 169 -14.81 -0.34 -1.16
#